data_efe3275232b8bd18d709628636b48897
#
_entry.id   efe3275232b8bd18d709628636b48897
#
_cell.length_a   1.000
_cell.length_b   1.000
_cell.length_c   1.000
_cell.angle_alpha   90.00
_cell.angle_beta   90.00
_cell.angle_gamma   90.00
#
_symmetry.space_group_name_H-M   'P 1'
#
loop_
_entity.id
_entity.type
_entity.pdbx_description
1 polymer ?
#
loop_
_entity_poly.entity_id
_entity_poly.type
_entity_poly.pdbx_seq_one_letter_code
_entity_poly.pdbx_strand_id
1 'polypeptide(L)'
;MTDLGPLHYFLGIEITSLPDGYRLSQQRYTLDLLARSGLTDTRTAATSMELHLQLRASDGTPLPDPSRYRHLVGSLVYLAVTRPDISHAVHILSQFVSAPTSVHYAHLLRVLRYLRGTPSRSLFYSRRSSLQL
;
A
#
# COMPACT_ATOMS: atom_id res chain seq x y z
N MET A 1 -18.87 -10.99 -19.89
CA MET A 1 -17.82 -11.95 -19.79
C MET A 1 -18.28 -13.17 -19.02
N THR A 2 -17.95 -14.28 -19.56
CA THR A 2 -18.21 -15.48 -18.82
C THR A 2 -17.35 -15.52 -17.58
N ASP A 3 -17.83 -16.26 -16.64
CA ASP A 3 -17.08 -16.52 -15.44
C ASP A 3 -15.79 -17.26 -15.82
N LEU A 4 -14.68 -16.73 -15.41
CA LEU A 4 -13.37 -17.32 -15.64
C LEU A 4 -12.94 -18.19 -14.47
N GLY A 5 -13.88 -18.55 -13.62
CA GLY A 5 -13.60 -19.24 -12.39
C GLY A 5 -13.55 -18.27 -11.22
N PRO A 6 -13.15 -18.74 -10.05
CA PRO A 6 -13.17 -17.90 -8.85
C PRO A 6 -12.15 -16.78 -8.88
N LEU A 7 -11.09 -16.90 -9.67
CA LEU A 7 -10.00 -15.93 -9.65
C LEU A 7 -9.58 -15.54 -11.06
N HIS A 8 -9.44 -14.26 -11.29
CA HIS A 8 -8.73 -13.77 -12.46
C HIS A 8 -8.10 -12.41 -12.16
N TYR A 9 -7.33 -11.88 -13.11
CA TYR A 9 -6.58 -10.66 -12.92
C TYR A 9 -7.11 -9.55 -13.81
N PHE A 10 -7.08 -8.33 -13.28
CA PHE A 10 -7.39 -7.14 -14.05
C PHE A 10 -6.44 -6.03 -13.62
N LEU A 11 -5.59 -5.57 -14.52
CA LEU A 11 -4.59 -4.54 -14.24
C LEU A 11 -3.69 -4.90 -13.04
N GLY A 12 -3.35 -6.18 -12.90
CA GLY A 12 -2.52 -6.65 -11.82
C GLY A 12 -3.25 -6.89 -10.49
N ILE A 13 -4.56 -6.65 -10.46
CA ILE A 13 -5.38 -6.89 -9.28
C ILE A 13 -6.01 -8.27 -9.39
N GLU A 14 -5.89 -9.06 -8.32
CA GLU A 14 -6.50 -10.38 -8.26
C GLU A 14 -7.96 -10.22 -7.86
N ILE A 15 -8.85 -10.67 -8.73
CA ILE A 15 -10.29 -10.55 -8.52
C ILE A 15 -10.86 -11.93 -8.29
N THR A 16 -11.50 -12.12 -7.14
CA THR A 16 -12.19 -13.38 -6.82
C THR A 16 -13.69 -13.13 -6.78
N SER A 17 -14.44 -13.88 -7.58
CA SER A 17 -15.89 -13.79 -7.57
C SER A 17 -16.44 -14.57 -6.39
N LEU A 18 -17.32 -13.94 -5.63
CA LEU A 18 -17.97 -14.52 -4.46
C LEU A 18 -19.49 -14.40 -4.62
N PRO A 19 -20.28 -15.20 -3.90
CA PRO A 19 -21.74 -15.09 -4.00
C PRO A 19 -22.28 -13.68 -3.76
N ASP A 20 -21.69 -12.95 -2.81
CA ASP A 20 -22.15 -11.63 -2.43
C ASP A 20 -21.41 -10.49 -3.10
N GLY A 21 -20.41 -10.77 -3.92
CA GLY A 21 -19.64 -9.70 -4.54
C GLY A 21 -18.30 -10.19 -5.03
N TYR A 22 -17.30 -9.33 -4.88
CA TYR A 22 -15.95 -9.61 -5.35
C TYR A 22 -14.95 -9.29 -4.27
N ARG A 23 -13.89 -10.09 -4.22
CA ARG A 23 -12.74 -9.78 -3.40
C ARG A 23 -11.60 -9.32 -4.32
N LEU A 24 -11.08 -8.14 -4.03
CA LEU A 24 -9.98 -7.55 -4.77
C LEU A 24 -8.74 -7.61 -3.91
N SER A 25 -7.67 -8.17 -4.46
CA SER A 25 -6.42 -8.35 -3.71
C SER A 25 -5.24 -8.00 -4.58
N GLN A 26 -4.21 -7.45 -3.95
CA GLN A 26 -2.91 -7.24 -4.55
C GLN A 26 -1.84 -7.95 -3.71
N GLN A 27 -2.17 -9.13 -3.21
CA GLN A 27 -1.25 -9.88 -2.35
C GLN A 27 0.07 -10.15 -3.06
N ARG A 28 0.03 -10.59 -4.32
CA ARG A 28 1.25 -10.85 -5.07
C ARG A 28 2.06 -9.58 -5.25
N TYR A 29 1.41 -8.48 -5.57
CA TYR A 29 2.10 -7.19 -5.72
C TYR A 29 2.73 -6.77 -4.40
N THR A 30 2.01 -6.96 -3.30
CA THR A 30 2.52 -6.64 -1.96
C THR A 30 3.78 -7.43 -1.65
N LEU A 31 3.77 -8.73 -1.90
CA LEU A 31 4.92 -9.59 -1.64
C LEU A 31 6.11 -9.20 -2.51
N ASP A 32 5.86 -8.90 -3.79
CA ASP A 32 6.90 -8.44 -4.69
C ASP A 32 7.51 -7.11 -4.23
N LEU A 33 6.66 -6.18 -3.81
CA LEU A 33 7.11 -4.89 -3.33
C LEU A 33 8.00 -5.05 -2.09
N LEU A 34 7.57 -5.89 -1.14
CA LEU A 34 8.35 -6.15 0.06
C LEU A 34 9.71 -6.78 -0.27
N ALA A 35 9.74 -7.71 -1.23
CA ALA A 35 10.98 -8.33 -1.65
C ALA A 35 11.94 -7.32 -2.29
N ARG A 36 11.42 -6.36 -3.03
CA ARG A 36 12.23 -5.34 -3.72
C ARG A 36 12.56 -4.14 -2.86
N SER A 37 11.92 -4.00 -1.72
CA SER A 37 12.02 -2.78 -0.92
C SER A 37 13.37 -2.58 -0.23
N GLY A 38 14.15 -3.64 -0.10
CA GLY A 38 15.40 -3.57 0.64
C GLY A 38 15.25 -3.64 2.14
N LEU A 39 14.05 -3.95 2.62
CA LEU A 39 13.79 -4.09 4.05
C LEU A 39 14.44 -5.39 4.54
N THR A 40 15.47 -5.27 5.37
CA THR A 40 16.30 -6.42 5.77
C THR A 40 15.88 -7.07 7.09
N ASP A 41 15.14 -6.36 7.92
CA ASP A 41 14.66 -6.95 9.17
C ASP A 41 13.38 -7.77 8.92
N THR A 42 12.90 -8.42 9.97
CA THR A 42 11.68 -9.23 9.91
C THR A 42 10.54 -8.64 10.73
N ARG A 43 10.70 -7.42 11.19
CA ARG A 43 9.69 -6.79 12.06
C ARG A 43 8.45 -6.43 11.28
N THR A 44 7.34 -6.40 11.98
CA THR A 44 6.06 -5.90 11.46
C THR A 44 5.62 -4.71 12.30
N ALA A 45 4.64 -3.97 11.81
CA ALA A 45 4.04 -2.87 12.56
C ALA A 45 2.54 -3.10 12.66
N ALA A 46 1.95 -2.73 13.79
CA ALA A 46 0.53 -2.93 14.04
C ALA A 46 -0.34 -1.96 13.24
N THR A 47 0.18 -0.78 12.94
CA THR A 47 -0.54 0.24 12.18
C THR A 47 0.38 0.82 11.11
N SER A 48 -0.22 1.36 10.05
CA SER A 48 0.55 1.96 8.97
C SER A 48 1.21 3.28 9.37
N MET A 49 0.59 4.03 10.27
CA MET A 49 1.10 5.31 10.73
C MET A 49 0.49 5.63 12.08
N GLU A 50 1.22 6.38 12.89
CA GLU A 50 0.71 6.82 14.18
C GLU A 50 -0.44 7.79 13.99
N LEU A 51 -1.42 7.69 14.90
CA LEU A 51 -2.54 8.60 14.91
C LEU A 51 -2.06 10.01 15.24
N HIS A 52 -2.58 11.00 14.53
CA HIS A 52 -2.24 12.42 14.71
C HIS A 52 -0.79 12.75 14.43
N LEU A 53 -0.06 11.88 13.74
CA LEU A 53 1.31 12.19 13.35
C LEU A 53 1.32 13.36 12.38
N GLN A 54 2.23 14.30 12.62
CA GLN A 54 2.46 15.43 11.73
C GLN A 54 3.91 15.42 11.28
N LEU A 55 4.10 15.30 9.98
CA LEU A 55 5.43 15.34 9.37
C LEU A 55 5.64 16.70 8.72
N ARG A 56 6.83 17.24 8.87
CA ARG A 56 7.22 18.52 8.30
C ARG A 56 8.31 18.32 7.25
N ALA A 57 8.37 19.25 6.30
CA ALA A 57 9.40 19.19 5.27
C ALA A 57 10.81 19.22 5.87
N SER A 58 10.98 19.88 7.02
CA SER A 58 12.28 20.05 7.66
C SER A 58 12.65 18.91 8.62
N ASP A 59 11.78 17.91 8.80
CA ASP A 59 12.08 16.80 9.72
C ASP A 59 13.17 15.92 9.12
N GLY A 60 14.24 15.70 9.90
CA GLY A 60 15.34 14.82 9.47
C GLY A 60 16.29 15.49 8.50
N THR A 61 17.15 14.70 7.90
CA THR A 61 18.11 15.17 6.91
C THR A 61 17.68 14.76 5.50
N PRO A 62 17.93 15.62 4.49
CA PRO A 62 17.59 15.27 3.11
C PRO A 62 18.26 13.96 2.69
N LEU A 63 17.53 13.14 1.93
CA LEU A 63 18.07 11.91 1.41
C LEU A 63 19.08 12.23 0.29
N PRO A 64 20.25 11.56 0.29
CA PRO A 64 21.22 11.75 -0.80
C PRO A 64 20.64 11.37 -2.16
N ASP A 65 19.82 10.30 -2.19
CA ASP A 65 19.17 9.84 -3.40
C ASP A 65 17.69 9.61 -3.11
N PRO A 66 16.81 10.50 -3.58
CA PRO A 66 15.38 10.38 -3.31
C PRO A 66 14.66 9.37 -4.22
N SER A 67 15.35 8.78 -5.19
CA SER A 67 14.72 7.92 -6.19
C SER A 67 13.98 6.75 -5.58
N ARG A 68 14.59 6.09 -4.60
CA ARG A 68 13.98 4.93 -3.95
C ARG A 68 12.72 5.33 -3.19
N TYR A 69 12.75 6.46 -2.49
CA TYR A 69 11.59 6.96 -1.79
C TYR A 69 10.43 7.18 -2.77
N ARG A 70 10.71 7.88 -3.88
CA ARG A 70 9.68 8.16 -4.89
C ARG A 70 9.11 6.89 -5.49
N HIS A 71 9.97 5.93 -5.79
CA HIS A 71 9.56 4.66 -6.39
C HIS A 71 8.64 3.89 -5.44
N LEU A 72 9.04 3.79 -4.17
CA LEU A 72 8.25 3.05 -3.19
C LEU A 72 6.91 3.72 -2.90
N VAL A 73 6.90 5.06 -2.80
CA VAL A 73 5.63 5.78 -2.61
C VAL A 73 4.70 5.55 -3.80
N GLY A 74 5.23 5.60 -5.03
CA GLY A 74 4.42 5.32 -6.22
C GLY A 74 3.80 3.92 -6.17
N SER A 75 4.57 2.93 -5.75
CA SER A 75 4.06 1.57 -5.59
C SER A 75 2.97 1.50 -4.52
N LEU A 76 3.14 2.25 -3.42
CA LEU A 76 2.13 2.28 -2.37
C LEU A 76 0.85 2.98 -2.80
N VAL A 77 0.95 4.00 -3.64
CA VAL A 77 -0.24 4.67 -4.21
C VAL A 77 -1.06 3.64 -5.00
N TYR A 78 -0.40 2.84 -5.83
CA TYR A 78 -1.09 1.79 -6.58
C TYR A 78 -1.72 0.76 -5.64
N LEU A 79 -0.98 0.36 -4.60
CA LEU A 79 -1.46 -0.64 -3.66
C LEU A 79 -2.66 -0.15 -2.85
N ALA A 80 -2.78 1.16 -2.62
CA ALA A 80 -3.88 1.74 -1.88
C ALA A 80 -5.24 1.49 -2.53
N VAL A 81 -5.26 1.14 -3.82
CA VAL A 81 -6.51 0.81 -4.52
C VAL A 81 -7.26 -0.32 -3.83
N THR A 82 -6.55 -1.36 -3.38
CA THR A 82 -7.16 -2.49 -2.67
C THR A 82 -6.87 -2.47 -1.18
N ARG A 83 -6.07 -1.52 -0.70
CA ARG A 83 -5.68 -1.42 0.69
C ARG A 83 -5.96 -0.01 1.21
N PRO A 84 -7.25 0.34 1.37
CA PRO A 84 -7.59 1.68 1.86
C PRO A 84 -7.05 1.96 3.27
N ASP A 85 -6.69 0.93 4.01
CA ASP A 85 -6.09 1.06 5.33
C ASP A 85 -4.73 1.77 5.30
N ILE A 86 -4.06 1.83 4.15
CA ILE A 86 -2.79 2.58 4.03
C ILE A 86 -2.96 3.93 3.35
N SER A 87 -4.16 4.27 2.87
CA SER A 87 -4.37 5.47 2.05
C SER A 87 -3.93 6.75 2.75
N HIS A 88 -4.25 6.89 4.04
CA HIS A 88 -3.88 8.10 4.77
C HIS A 88 -2.36 8.24 4.88
N ALA A 89 -1.69 7.16 5.25
CA ALA A 89 -0.23 7.17 5.36
C ALA A 89 0.43 7.50 4.02
N VAL A 90 -0.06 6.88 2.96
CA VAL A 90 0.47 7.11 1.61
C VAL A 90 0.26 8.56 1.18
N HIS A 91 -0.91 9.11 1.47
CA HIS A 91 -1.20 10.52 1.16
C HIS A 91 -0.19 11.45 1.84
N ILE A 92 0.07 11.22 3.12
CA ILE A 92 1.03 12.05 3.85
C ILE A 92 2.44 11.90 3.25
N LEU A 93 2.87 10.66 3.01
CA LEU A 93 4.21 10.41 2.47
C LEU A 93 4.39 10.99 1.07
N SER A 94 3.33 11.03 0.27
CA SER A 94 3.40 11.56 -1.10
C SER A 94 3.65 13.06 -1.13
N GLN A 95 3.37 13.77 -0.05
CA GLN A 95 3.61 15.21 0.03
C GLN A 95 5.09 15.57 0.04
N PHE A 96 5.96 14.61 0.29
CA PHE A 96 7.39 14.86 0.44
C PHE A 96 8.24 14.27 -0.69
N VAL A 97 7.61 13.87 -1.80
CA VAL A 97 8.33 13.19 -2.90
C VAL A 97 9.35 14.12 -3.58
N SER A 98 9.15 15.43 -3.52
CA SER A 98 10.09 16.35 -4.16
C SER A 98 11.38 16.51 -3.37
N ALA A 99 11.31 16.38 -2.04
CA ALA A 99 12.47 16.56 -1.17
C ALA A 99 12.34 15.69 0.08
N PRO A 100 12.36 14.37 -0.06
CA PRO A 100 12.18 13.48 1.09
C PRO A 100 13.40 13.49 2.01
N THR A 101 13.15 13.25 3.29
CA THR A 101 14.19 13.21 4.32
C THR A 101 14.28 11.82 4.95
N SER A 102 15.27 11.66 5.81
CA SER A 102 15.46 10.42 6.58
C SER A 102 14.25 10.09 7.46
N VAL A 103 13.59 11.11 8.01
CA VAL A 103 12.40 10.89 8.83
C VAL A 103 11.23 10.41 7.96
N HIS A 104 11.03 11.03 6.80
CA HIS A 104 9.99 10.59 5.87
C HIS A 104 10.24 9.14 5.46
N TYR A 105 11.48 8.78 5.21
CA TYR A 105 11.84 7.41 4.80
C TYR A 105 11.57 6.41 5.93
N ALA A 106 11.85 6.79 7.18
CA ALA A 106 11.55 5.90 8.31
C ALA A 106 10.07 5.59 8.42
N HIS A 107 9.20 6.59 8.16
CA HIS A 107 7.76 6.35 8.18
C HIS A 107 7.30 5.53 6.98
N LEU A 108 7.95 5.68 5.85
CA LEU A 108 7.72 4.81 4.69
C LEU A 108 8.00 3.35 5.05
N LEU A 109 9.13 3.08 5.71
CA LEU A 109 9.47 1.72 6.13
C LEU A 109 8.45 1.15 7.09
N ARG A 110 7.85 2.00 7.94
CA ARG A 110 6.79 1.54 8.83
C ARG A 110 5.57 1.05 8.05
N VAL A 111 5.19 1.73 6.97
CA VAL A 111 4.08 1.27 6.12
C VAL A 111 4.43 -0.10 5.53
N LEU A 112 5.66 -0.28 5.09
CA LEU A 112 6.10 -1.57 4.54
C LEU A 112 6.04 -2.67 5.59
N ARG A 113 6.44 -2.36 6.83
CA ARG A 113 6.37 -3.35 7.92
C ARG A 113 4.92 -3.69 8.26
N TYR A 114 4.03 -2.71 8.22
CA TYR A 114 2.60 -2.96 8.39
C TYR A 114 2.07 -3.90 7.31
N LEU A 115 2.43 -3.65 6.06
CA LEU A 115 2.01 -4.50 4.95
C LEU A 115 2.57 -5.91 5.09
N ARG A 116 3.80 -6.04 5.57
CA ARG A 116 4.41 -7.36 5.79
C ARG A 116 3.64 -8.19 6.81
N GLY A 117 3.04 -7.53 7.79
CA GLY A 117 2.20 -8.21 8.78
C GLY A 117 0.80 -8.52 8.30
N THR A 118 0.38 -7.96 7.16
CA THR A 118 -0.99 -8.11 6.65
C THR A 118 -1.03 -8.33 5.13
N PRO A 119 -0.17 -9.19 4.55
CA PRO A 119 -0.04 -9.26 3.10
C PRO A 119 -1.27 -9.81 2.39
N SER A 120 -2.09 -10.59 3.09
CA SER A 120 -3.27 -11.22 2.49
C SER A 120 -4.54 -10.40 2.66
N ARG A 121 -4.46 -9.24 3.30
CA ARG A 121 -5.66 -8.40 3.47
C ARG A 121 -6.17 -7.95 2.12
N SER A 122 -7.48 -7.98 1.94
CA SER A 122 -8.11 -7.70 0.67
C SER A 122 -9.32 -6.78 0.86
N LEU A 123 -9.82 -6.24 -0.24
CA LEU A 123 -10.99 -5.38 -0.25
C LEU A 123 -12.18 -6.19 -0.77
N PHE A 124 -13.26 -6.21 0.01
CA PHE A 124 -14.50 -6.82 -0.43
C PHE A 124 -15.39 -5.77 -1.07
N TYR A 125 -15.87 -6.06 -2.28
CA TYR A 125 -16.76 -5.18 -3.01
C TYR A 125 -18.13 -5.86 -3.13
N SER A 126 -19.13 -5.36 -2.43
CA SER A 126 -20.47 -5.93 -2.44
C SER A 126 -21.14 -5.67 -3.79
N ARG A 127 -21.88 -6.67 -4.29
CA ARG A 127 -22.69 -6.48 -5.49
C ARG A 127 -23.75 -5.41 -5.27
N ARG A 128 -24.27 -5.31 -4.06
CA ARG A 128 -25.26 -4.28 -3.74
C ARG A 128 -24.65 -2.89 -3.81
N SER A 129 -23.42 -2.73 -3.33
CA SER A 129 -22.76 -1.43 -3.37
C SER A 129 -22.55 -0.97 -4.80
N SER A 130 -22.22 -1.87 -5.71
CA SER A 130 -21.99 -1.50 -7.10
C SER A 130 -23.25 -1.01 -7.80
N LEU A 131 -24.42 -1.40 -7.31
CA LEU A 131 -25.69 -0.99 -7.89
C LEU A 131 -26.16 0.38 -7.42
N GLN A 132 -25.50 0.96 -6.44
CA GLN A 132 -25.90 2.22 -5.84
C GLN A 132 -25.10 3.40 -6.36
N LEU A 133 -24.27 3.16 -7.32
CA LEU A 133 -23.48 4.22 -7.95
C LEU A 133 -24.35 5.18 -8.81
#